data_8213115b6c8f8f7a94a1ccd6ac1baa13
#
_entry.id   8213115b6c8f8f7a94a1ccd6ac1baa13
#
_cell.length_a   1.000
_cell.length_b   1.000
_cell.length_c   1.000
_cell.angle_alpha   90.00
_cell.angle_beta   90.00
_cell.angle_gamma   90.00
#
_symmetry.space_group_name_H-M   'P 1'
#
loop_
_entity.id
_entity.type
_entity.pdbx_description
1 polymer ?
#
loop_
_entity_poly.entity_id
_entity_poly.type
_entity_poly.pdbx_seq_one_letter_code
_entity_poly.pdbx_strand_id
1 'polypeptide(L)' 'MVIEMYINVTRLKDIRKDRDLSQKDIAKILGTSQVQYSRYEMGIRLLPIDKLVILANYYNISTDYLLGLTNERKPY' A
#
# COMPACT_ATOMS: atom_id res chain seq x y z
N MET A 1 -12.70 -17.68 -15.58
CA MET A 1 -11.53 -17.46 -14.75
C MET A 1 -11.75 -16.21 -13.91
N VAL A 2 -11.54 -16.33 -12.63
CA VAL A 2 -11.63 -15.18 -11.76
C VAL A 2 -10.21 -14.61 -11.62
N ILE A 3 -10.07 -13.36 -12.03
CA ILE A 3 -8.83 -12.65 -11.79
C ILE A 3 -9.05 -11.85 -10.52
N GLU A 4 -8.38 -12.23 -9.49
CA GLU A 4 -8.43 -11.48 -8.26
C GLU A 4 -7.44 -10.33 -8.36
N MET A 5 -7.98 -9.14 -8.48
CA MET A 5 -7.21 -7.91 -8.56
C MET A 5 -7.12 -7.32 -7.17
N TYR A 6 -6.24 -7.86 -6.37
CA TYR A 6 -6.03 -7.28 -5.07
C TYR A 6 -4.56 -6.91 -4.88
N ILE A 7 -4.36 -5.95 -4.01
CA ILE A 7 -3.05 -5.43 -3.70
C ILE A 7 -2.25 -6.50 -2.98
N ASN A 8 -1.00 -6.65 -3.38
CA ASN A 8 -0.07 -7.53 -2.68
C ASN A 8 0.23 -6.91 -1.32
N VAL A 9 -0.42 -7.43 -0.29
CA VAL A 9 -0.31 -6.89 1.06
C VAL A 9 1.11 -6.98 1.61
N THR A 10 1.91 -7.95 1.13
CA THR A 10 3.30 -8.08 1.51
C THR A 10 4.08 -6.83 1.15
N ARG A 11 3.79 -6.25 -0.01
CA ARG A 11 4.49 -5.05 -0.48
C ARG A 11 4.16 -3.82 0.33
N LEU A 12 2.91 -3.68 0.78
CA LEU A 12 2.54 -2.57 1.66
C LEU A 12 3.35 -2.61 2.95
N LYS A 13 3.42 -3.78 3.56
CA LYS A 13 4.16 -3.96 4.80
C LYS A 13 5.66 -3.82 4.58
N ASP A 14 6.17 -4.42 3.51
CA ASP A 14 7.61 -4.42 3.22
C ASP A 14 8.14 -3.02 2.99
N ILE A 15 7.46 -2.23 2.15
CA ILE A 15 7.90 -0.87 1.87
C ILE A 15 7.81 0.02 3.12
N ARG A 16 6.77 -0.19 3.92
CA ARG A 16 6.63 0.55 5.17
C ARG A 16 7.79 0.26 6.11
N LYS A 17 8.14 -1.01 6.27
CA LYS A 17 9.24 -1.43 7.14
C LYS A 17 10.59 -0.97 6.61
N ASP A 18 10.78 -1.01 5.30
CA ASP A 18 12.01 -0.50 4.67
C ASP A 18 12.27 0.96 5.00
N ARG A 19 11.21 1.73 5.26
CA ARG A 19 11.29 3.15 5.58
C ARG A 19 11.20 3.42 7.07
N ASP A 20 11.24 2.39 7.90
CA ASP A 20 11.15 2.50 9.37
C ASP A 20 9.89 3.24 9.83
N LEU A 21 8.77 2.98 9.16
CA LEU A 21 7.51 3.62 9.48
C LEU A 21 6.59 2.64 10.20
N SER A 22 5.82 3.17 11.15
CA SER A 22 4.80 2.38 11.84
C SER A 22 3.50 2.40 11.05
N GLN A 23 2.60 1.46 11.36
CA GLN A 23 1.25 1.49 10.80
C GLN A 23 0.53 2.79 11.16
N LYS A 24 0.78 3.30 12.36
CA LYS A 24 0.20 4.55 12.82
C LYS A 24 0.66 5.73 11.96
N ASP A 25 1.94 5.74 11.59
CA ASP A 25 2.48 6.79 10.70
C ASP A 25 1.76 6.81 9.37
N ILE A 26 1.60 5.63 8.76
CA ILE A 26 0.94 5.54 7.45
C ILE A 26 -0.56 5.85 7.56
N ALA A 27 -1.20 5.38 8.62
CA ALA A 27 -2.61 5.70 8.84
C ALA A 27 -2.83 7.22 8.89
N LYS A 28 -1.92 7.93 9.54
CA LYS A 28 -1.97 9.38 9.63
C LYS A 28 -1.83 10.04 8.25
N ILE A 29 -0.90 9.54 7.45
CA ILE A 29 -0.68 10.03 6.08
C ILE A 29 -1.94 9.82 5.23
N LEU A 30 -2.61 8.71 5.41
CA LEU A 30 -3.82 8.36 4.66
C LEU A 30 -5.09 9.01 5.24
N GLY A 31 -5.00 9.64 6.40
CA GLY A 31 -6.17 10.22 7.04
C GLY A 31 -7.15 9.18 7.57
N THR A 32 -6.65 8.04 8.02
CA THR A 32 -7.46 6.95 8.54
C THR A 32 -6.93 6.48 9.89
N SER A 33 -7.64 5.56 10.53
CA SER A 33 -7.19 4.99 11.80
C SER A 33 -6.14 3.90 11.56
N GLN A 34 -5.33 3.63 12.60
CA GLN A 34 -4.38 2.54 12.54
C GLN A 34 -5.07 1.20 12.33
N VAL A 35 -6.21 0.99 12.97
CA VAL A 35 -6.97 -0.24 12.82
C VAL A 35 -7.40 -0.44 11.37
N GLN A 36 -7.89 0.62 10.73
CA GLN A 36 -8.30 0.55 9.32
C GLN A 36 -7.10 0.29 8.41
N TYR A 37 -5.99 0.97 8.62
CA TYR A 37 -4.79 0.73 7.82
C TYR A 37 -4.28 -0.69 7.99
N SER A 38 -4.29 -1.20 9.23
CA SER A 38 -3.90 -2.58 9.50
C SER A 38 -4.71 -3.58 8.67
N ARG A 39 -5.99 -3.33 8.48
CA ARG A 39 -6.85 -4.17 7.66
C ARG A 39 -6.44 -4.17 6.20
N TYR A 40 -5.93 -3.06 5.70
CA TYR A 40 -5.39 -2.99 4.34
C TYR A 40 -4.14 -3.88 4.21
N GLU A 41 -3.24 -3.81 5.18
CA GLU A 41 -2.03 -4.64 5.16
C GLU A 41 -2.35 -6.13 5.28
N MET A 42 -3.39 -6.48 6.00
CA MET A 42 -3.80 -7.88 6.16
C MET A 42 -4.64 -8.41 5.00
N GLY A 43 -5.02 -7.55 4.07
CA GLY A 43 -5.86 -7.96 2.94
C GLY A 43 -7.32 -8.16 3.29
N ILE A 44 -7.74 -7.77 4.50
CA ILE A 44 -9.14 -7.87 4.93
C ILE A 44 -10.00 -6.82 4.21
N ARG A 45 -9.40 -5.68 3.92
CA ARG A 45 -10.04 -4.59 3.18
C ARG A 45 -9.18 -4.19 2.00
N LEU A 46 -9.83 -3.92 0.87
CA LEU A 46 -9.14 -3.40 -0.30
C LEU A 46 -8.76 -1.95 -0.07
N LEU A 47 -7.53 -1.61 -0.40
CA LEU A 47 -7.06 -0.23 -0.31
C LEU A 47 -7.74 0.59 -1.41
N PRO A 48 -8.47 1.66 -1.06
CA PRO A 48 -9.09 2.52 -2.07
C PRO A 48 -8.05 3.13 -3.00
N ILE A 49 -8.46 3.39 -4.23
CA ILE A 49 -7.52 3.83 -5.26
C ILE A 49 -6.91 5.19 -4.93
N ASP A 50 -7.66 6.08 -4.31
CA ASP A 50 -7.14 7.37 -3.88
C ASP A 50 -6.03 7.21 -2.84
N LYS A 51 -6.18 6.26 -1.91
CA LYS A 51 -5.17 5.98 -0.91
C LYS A 51 -3.96 5.29 -1.52
N LEU A 52 -4.18 4.43 -2.51
CA LEU A 52 -3.10 3.81 -3.25
C LEU A 52 -2.21 4.87 -3.92
N VAL A 53 -2.83 5.86 -4.56
CA VAL A 53 -2.09 6.94 -5.21
C VAL A 53 -1.31 7.77 -4.18
N ILE A 54 -1.92 8.06 -3.04
CA ILE A 54 -1.23 8.77 -1.96
C ILE A 54 0.02 8.02 -1.52
N LEU A 55 -0.08 6.71 -1.33
CA LEU A 55 1.07 5.91 -0.92
C LEU A 55 2.14 5.84 -1.99
N ALA A 56 1.76 5.67 -3.25
CA ALA A 56 2.71 5.64 -4.35
C ALA A 56 3.50 6.95 -4.42
N ASN A 57 2.83 8.06 -4.27
CA ASN A 57 3.48 9.38 -4.26
C ASN A 57 4.34 9.57 -3.01
N TYR A 58 3.85 9.17 -1.87
CA TYR A 58 4.59 9.32 -0.61
C TYR A 58 5.88 8.51 -0.63
N TYR A 59 5.80 7.27 -1.08
CA TYR A 59 6.97 6.39 -1.16
C TYR A 59 7.83 6.64 -2.39
N ASN A 60 7.33 7.42 -3.34
CA ASN A 60 7.99 7.66 -4.63
C ASN A 60 8.25 6.34 -5.38
N ILE A 61 7.21 5.53 -5.48
CA ILE A 61 7.22 4.25 -6.19
C ILE A 61 6.00 4.17 -7.10
N SER A 62 6.01 3.22 -8.02
CA SER A 62 4.89 3.06 -8.95
C SER A 62 3.70 2.40 -8.26
N THR A 63 2.49 2.74 -8.71
CA THR A 63 1.28 2.04 -8.29
C THR A 63 1.33 0.57 -8.73
N ASP A 64 1.94 0.31 -9.89
CA ASP A 64 2.09 -1.07 -10.37
C ASP A 64 2.90 -1.92 -9.42
N TYR A 65 3.95 -1.36 -8.83
CA TYR A 65 4.74 -2.09 -7.84
C TYR A 65 3.89 -2.44 -6.63
N LEU A 66 3.12 -1.47 -6.12
CA LEU A 66 2.24 -1.71 -4.96
C LEU A 66 1.16 -2.75 -5.27
N LEU A 67 0.71 -2.82 -6.52
CA LEU A 67 -0.30 -3.78 -6.95
C LEU A 67 0.29 -5.15 -7.29
N GLY A 68 1.61 -5.28 -7.27
CA GLY A 68 2.25 -6.54 -7.60
C GLY A 68 2.37 -6.83 -9.09
N LEU A 69 2.17 -5.81 -9.93
CA LEU A 69 2.22 -5.98 -11.38
C LEU A 69 3.63 -5.86 -11.95
N THR A 70 4.57 -5.36 -11.18
CA THR A 70 5.97 -5.22 -11.58
C THR A 70 6.85 -5.33 -10.34
N ASN A 71 8.11 -5.69 -10.55
CA ASN A 71 9.13 -5.67 -9.50
C ASN A 71 9.90 -4.35 -9.48
N GLU A 72 9.63 -3.46 -10.40
CA GLU A 72 10.27 -2.16 -10.44
C GLU A 72 9.56 -1.18 -9.54
N ARG A 73 10.32 -0.52 -8.67
CA ARG A 73 9.78 0.48 -7.75
C ARG A 73 9.65 1.87 -8.36
N LYS A 74 10.30 2.12 -9.49
CA LYS A 74 10.36 3.46 -10.07
C LYS A 74 8.96 4.04 -10.32
N PRO A 75 8.72 5.30 -9.96
CA PRO A 75 7.48 5.96 -10.34
C PRO A 75 7.45 6.20 -11.85
N TYR A 76 6.24 6.37 -12.36
CA TYR A 76 6.06 6.69 -13.77
C TYR A 76 6.24 8.17 -14.04
#